data_62f53569f9fe6081d977a6a456d9b98a
#
_entry.id   62f53569f9fe6081d977a6a456d9b98a
#
_cell.length_a   1.000
_cell.length_b   1.000
_cell.length_c   1.000
_cell.angle_alpha   90.00
_cell.angle_beta   90.00
_cell.angle_gamma   90.00
#
_symmetry.space_group_name_H-M   'P 1'
#
loop_
_entity.id
_entity.type
_entity.pdbx_description
1 polymer ?
#
loop_
_entity_poly.entity_id
_entity_poly.type
_entity_poly.pdbx_seq_one_letter_code
_entity_poly.pdbx_strand_id
1 'polypeptide(L)'
;MNNSNELSTKLVQYLPTECSQAVAKYGKQYALFLDKYPTLQNRTDAITSVYDSVARGGMSFVSIDKYFKDGASEFWIKIMLIDLFMVIGAIDSTTPYQFKAMAQRIRQEYYHLTPSELTRFFYEFSMGEYGEIYVGKTVNPQKLFIALEKYMCKLYEKRAEIDSQKLAEKQKKEDEESRRKAISYEEHCRLKGVDIEKSPLEKLKRKLEKESKRDRNGRRK
;
A
#
# COMPACT_ATOMS: atom_id res chain seq x y z
N MET A 1 -27.73 6.92 -7.62
CA MET A 1 -27.19 6.05 -8.68
C MET A 1 -26.71 6.80 -9.93
N ASN A 2 -26.53 8.14 -9.88
CA ASN A 2 -26.22 8.93 -11.09
C ASN A 2 -24.80 9.53 -11.13
N ASN A 3 -23.93 9.25 -10.14
CA ASN A 3 -22.61 9.90 -10.10
C ASN A 3 -21.54 9.22 -10.99
N SER A 4 -21.71 7.95 -11.36
CA SER A 4 -20.72 7.25 -12.19
C SER A 4 -20.69 7.73 -13.65
N ASN A 5 -21.84 8.13 -14.18
CA ASN A 5 -21.93 8.62 -15.56
C ASN A 5 -21.38 10.04 -15.74
N GLU A 6 -21.45 10.90 -14.73
CA GLU A 6 -20.93 12.28 -14.82
C GLU A 6 -19.40 12.34 -14.76
N LEU A 7 -18.76 11.44 -13.98
CA LEU A 7 -17.30 11.36 -13.86
C LEU A 7 -16.64 10.84 -15.14
N SER A 8 -17.22 9.80 -15.72
CA SER A 8 -16.81 9.30 -17.05
C SER A 8 -16.92 10.38 -18.12
N THR A 9 -17.97 11.18 -18.07
CA THR A 9 -18.23 12.28 -19.01
C THR A 9 -17.18 13.40 -18.90
N LYS A 10 -16.68 13.72 -17.70
CA LYS A 10 -15.67 14.76 -17.51
C LYS A 10 -14.28 14.35 -18.01
N LEU A 11 -13.82 13.12 -17.71
CA LEU A 11 -12.56 12.61 -18.27
C LEU A 11 -12.59 12.57 -19.78
N VAL A 12 -13.71 12.12 -20.35
CA VAL A 12 -13.96 12.09 -21.79
C VAL A 12 -14.01 13.52 -22.37
N GLN A 13 -14.43 14.52 -21.61
CA GLN A 13 -14.49 15.92 -22.06
C GLN A 13 -13.10 16.56 -22.21
N TYR A 14 -12.13 16.20 -21.36
CA TYR A 14 -10.74 16.73 -21.41
C TYR A 14 -9.79 15.92 -22.27
N LEU A 15 -10.02 14.60 -22.42
CA LEU A 15 -9.20 13.68 -23.22
C LEU A 15 -10.06 12.71 -24.06
N PRO A 16 -11.03 13.23 -24.84
CA PRO A 16 -12.04 12.38 -25.48
C PRO A 16 -11.45 11.36 -26.44
N THR A 17 -10.42 11.74 -27.18
CA THR A 17 -9.79 10.88 -28.18
C THR A 17 -8.95 9.78 -27.52
N GLU A 18 -8.19 10.11 -26.50
CA GLU A 18 -7.29 9.17 -25.82
C GLU A 18 -8.08 8.15 -24.97
N CYS A 19 -9.08 8.59 -24.23
CA CYS A 19 -9.94 7.67 -23.48
C CYS A 19 -10.74 6.74 -24.40
N SER A 20 -11.27 7.24 -25.53
CA SER A 20 -11.96 6.42 -26.50
C SER A 20 -11.04 5.38 -27.14
N GLN A 21 -9.82 5.75 -27.49
CA GLN A 21 -8.81 4.82 -28.02
C GLN A 21 -8.42 3.75 -26.99
N ALA A 22 -8.32 4.13 -25.71
CA ALA A 22 -8.02 3.18 -24.67
C ALA A 22 -9.16 2.17 -24.45
N VAL A 23 -10.40 2.63 -24.39
CA VAL A 23 -11.57 1.75 -24.26
C VAL A 23 -11.70 0.83 -25.47
N ALA A 24 -11.43 1.33 -26.69
CA ALA A 24 -11.41 0.51 -27.90
C ALA A 24 -10.30 -0.57 -27.85
N LYS A 25 -9.13 -0.23 -27.31
CA LYS A 25 -7.98 -1.15 -27.22
C LYS A 25 -8.09 -2.16 -26.07
N TYR A 26 -8.54 -1.73 -24.90
CA TYR A 26 -8.50 -2.52 -23.66
C TYR A 26 -9.87 -3.04 -23.21
N GLY A 27 -10.94 -2.60 -23.86
CA GLY A 27 -12.31 -3.06 -23.61
C GLY A 27 -13.07 -2.26 -22.54
N LYS A 28 -14.38 -2.57 -22.41
CA LYS A 28 -15.29 -1.86 -21.50
C LYS A 28 -14.88 -1.90 -20.02
N GLN A 29 -14.25 -2.99 -19.58
CA GLN A 29 -13.77 -3.09 -18.19
C GLN A 29 -12.66 -2.09 -17.88
N TYR A 30 -11.92 -1.66 -18.88
CA TYR A 30 -10.91 -0.61 -18.70
C TYR A 30 -11.56 0.76 -18.43
N ALA A 31 -12.74 1.02 -18.97
CA ALA A 31 -13.51 2.22 -18.60
C ALA A 31 -13.86 2.23 -17.10
N LEU A 32 -14.32 1.11 -16.57
CA LEU A 32 -14.59 0.97 -15.13
C LEU A 32 -13.33 1.14 -14.27
N PHE A 33 -12.19 0.69 -14.78
CA PHE A 33 -10.91 0.93 -14.12
C PHE A 33 -10.54 2.42 -14.10
N LEU A 34 -10.74 3.15 -15.21
CA LEU A 34 -10.52 4.59 -15.28
C LEU A 34 -11.46 5.36 -14.31
N ASP A 35 -12.71 4.92 -14.21
CA ASP A 35 -13.69 5.51 -13.27
C ASP A 35 -13.31 5.26 -11.80
N LYS A 36 -12.74 4.09 -11.51
CA LYS A 36 -12.26 3.75 -10.17
C LYS A 36 -11.06 4.60 -9.71
N TYR A 37 -10.24 5.03 -10.66
CA TYR A 37 -9.05 5.84 -10.40
C TYR A 37 -9.14 7.15 -11.20
N PRO A 38 -10.02 8.08 -10.76
CA PRO A 38 -10.26 9.32 -11.45
C PRO A 38 -9.04 10.26 -11.38
N THR A 39 -9.06 11.29 -12.22
CA THR A 39 -8.05 12.35 -12.21
C THR A 39 -8.02 13.13 -10.90
N LEU A 40 -6.95 13.90 -10.69
CA LEU A 40 -6.79 14.71 -9.48
C LEU A 40 -7.91 15.72 -9.29
N GLN A 41 -8.42 16.30 -10.38
CA GLN A 41 -9.51 17.28 -10.36
C GLN A 41 -10.86 16.69 -9.98
N ASN A 42 -11.10 15.44 -10.33
CA ASN A 42 -12.38 14.75 -10.11
C ASN A 42 -12.37 13.84 -8.88
N ARG A 43 -11.33 13.94 -8.09
CA ARG A 43 -11.15 13.09 -6.93
C ARG A 43 -12.01 13.55 -5.77
N THR A 44 -13.02 12.77 -5.44
CA THR A 44 -13.93 13.01 -4.32
C THR A 44 -13.57 12.18 -3.09
N ASP A 45 -12.60 11.29 -3.19
CA ASP A 45 -12.38 10.29 -2.18
C ASP A 45 -11.03 10.42 -1.47
N ALA A 46 -11.06 9.93 -0.30
CA ALA A 46 -10.12 10.07 0.76
C ALA A 46 -8.87 9.19 0.64
N ILE A 47 -8.02 9.37 -0.39
CA ILE A 47 -6.62 9.01 -0.19
C ILE A 47 -5.94 10.21 0.48
N THR A 48 -6.17 10.35 1.79
CA THR A 48 -5.75 11.53 2.54
C THR A 48 -4.27 11.46 2.92
N SER A 49 -3.70 10.26 2.94
CA SER A 49 -2.32 10.03 3.36
C SER A 49 -1.62 8.95 2.53
N VAL A 50 -0.30 8.86 2.66
CA VAL A 50 0.49 7.76 2.10
C VAL A 50 0.06 6.42 2.71
N TYR A 51 -0.26 6.41 4.02
CA TYR A 51 -0.80 5.23 4.70
C TYR A 51 -2.09 4.74 4.03
N ASP A 52 -3.06 5.63 3.78
CA ASP A 52 -4.32 5.26 3.13
C ASP A 52 -4.11 4.72 1.73
N SER A 53 -3.15 5.27 0.97
CA SER A 53 -2.83 4.79 -0.37
C SER A 53 -2.32 3.34 -0.37
N VAL A 54 -1.51 2.98 0.63
CA VAL A 54 -1.00 1.61 0.82
C VAL A 54 -2.09 0.69 1.38
N ALA A 55 -2.83 1.15 2.40
CA ALA A 55 -3.89 0.36 3.05
C ALA A 55 -5.03 0.00 2.09
N ARG A 56 -5.35 0.88 1.14
CA ARG A 56 -6.33 0.63 0.08
C ARG A 56 -5.92 -0.54 -0.81
N GLY A 57 -4.62 -0.76 -1.00
CA GLY A 57 -4.10 -1.81 -1.87
C GLY A 57 -4.53 -1.64 -3.32
N GLY A 58 -4.58 -2.73 -4.04
CA GLY A 58 -5.00 -2.74 -5.44
C GLY A 58 -4.01 -3.51 -6.33
N MET A 59 -4.32 -3.56 -7.62
CA MET A 59 -3.42 -4.16 -8.60
C MET A 59 -2.23 -3.24 -8.85
N SER A 60 -1.01 -3.81 -8.84
CA SER A 60 0.17 -3.10 -9.31
C SER A 60 0.15 -2.89 -10.82
N PHE A 61 0.98 -1.98 -11.34
CA PHE A 61 1.03 -1.72 -12.78
C PHE A 61 1.33 -2.97 -13.59
N VAL A 62 2.21 -3.85 -13.12
CA VAL A 62 2.47 -5.13 -13.78
C VAL A 62 1.23 -6.03 -13.79
N SER A 63 0.43 -6.00 -12.74
CA SER A 63 -0.82 -6.78 -12.65
C SER A 63 -1.91 -6.20 -13.58
N ILE A 64 -1.96 -4.88 -13.71
CA ILE A 64 -2.87 -4.19 -14.65
C ILE A 64 -2.55 -4.58 -16.09
N ASP A 65 -1.27 -4.56 -16.46
CA ASP A 65 -0.85 -4.97 -17.81
C ASP A 65 -1.15 -6.44 -18.10
N LYS A 66 -0.98 -7.32 -17.11
CA LYS A 66 -1.37 -8.74 -17.24
C LYS A 66 -2.87 -8.92 -17.42
N TYR A 67 -3.68 -8.13 -16.73
CA TYR A 67 -5.13 -8.26 -16.73
C TYR A 67 -5.77 -7.66 -18.00
N PHE A 68 -5.38 -6.45 -18.38
CA PHE A 68 -6.00 -5.73 -19.51
C PHE A 68 -5.27 -5.92 -20.85
N LYS A 69 -4.01 -6.06 -20.90
CA LYS A 69 -3.01 -6.23 -21.97
C LYS A 69 -1.84 -5.29 -21.77
N ASP A 70 -0.74 -5.59 -22.39
CA ASP A 70 0.49 -4.79 -22.35
C ASP A 70 0.25 -3.31 -22.70
N GLY A 71 0.76 -2.42 -21.88
CA GLY A 71 0.66 -0.97 -22.02
C GLY A 71 -0.60 -0.33 -21.45
N ALA A 72 -1.49 -1.10 -20.78
CA ALA A 72 -2.68 -0.53 -20.14
C ALA A 72 -2.29 0.38 -18.96
N SER A 73 -1.32 -0.01 -18.15
CA SER A 73 -0.79 0.82 -17.06
C SER A 73 -0.11 2.09 -17.57
N GLU A 74 0.70 1.98 -18.65
CA GLU A 74 1.36 3.13 -19.30
C GLU A 74 0.33 4.17 -19.75
N PHE A 75 -0.76 3.69 -20.33
CA PHE A 75 -1.83 4.57 -20.78
C PHE A 75 -2.49 5.33 -19.63
N TRP A 76 -2.82 4.63 -18.53
CA TRP A 76 -3.36 5.25 -17.35
C TRP A 76 -2.39 6.27 -16.73
N ILE A 77 -1.11 5.92 -16.61
CA ILE A 77 -0.08 6.82 -16.10
C ILE A 77 0.01 8.08 -16.98
N LYS A 78 -0.06 7.93 -18.30
CA LYS A 78 -0.03 9.06 -19.23
C LYS A 78 -1.20 10.02 -19.00
N ILE A 79 -2.43 9.50 -18.83
CA ILE A 79 -3.61 10.32 -18.50
C ILE A 79 -3.39 11.11 -17.23
N MET A 80 -2.93 10.43 -16.18
CA MET A 80 -2.68 11.05 -14.87
C MET A 80 -1.58 12.11 -14.91
N LEU A 81 -0.54 11.90 -15.72
CA LEU A 81 0.49 12.92 -15.94
C LEU A 81 -0.06 14.16 -16.67
N ILE A 82 -0.88 13.97 -17.67
CA ILE A 82 -1.52 15.10 -18.40
C ILE A 82 -2.38 15.90 -17.40
N ASP A 83 -3.19 15.22 -16.60
CA ASP A 83 -4.02 15.87 -15.58
C ASP A 83 -3.17 16.61 -14.53
N LEU A 84 -2.11 16.00 -14.01
CA LEU A 84 -1.17 16.66 -13.10
C LEU A 84 -0.60 17.94 -13.72
N PHE A 85 -0.14 17.87 -14.97
CA PHE A 85 0.48 19.01 -15.65
C PHE A 85 -0.53 20.12 -15.98
N MET A 86 -1.81 19.77 -16.17
CA MET A 86 -2.89 20.74 -16.23
C MET A 86 -3.09 21.45 -14.89
N VAL A 87 -3.14 20.69 -13.79
CA VAL A 87 -3.34 21.24 -12.43
C VAL A 87 -2.23 22.20 -12.03
N ILE A 88 -0.98 21.87 -12.35
CA ILE A 88 0.17 22.72 -12.00
C ILE A 88 0.49 23.80 -13.06
N GLY A 89 -0.33 23.92 -14.12
CA GLY A 89 -0.15 24.91 -15.17
C GLY A 89 1.05 24.67 -16.09
N ALA A 90 1.53 23.44 -16.20
CA ALA A 90 2.72 23.06 -16.97
C ALA A 90 2.43 22.39 -18.32
N ILE A 91 1.15 22.27 -18.69
CA ILE A 91 0.71 21.50 -19.88
C ILE A 91 1.27 22.07 -21.18
N ASP A 92 1.26 23.39 -21.36
CA ASP A 92 1.71 24.05 -22.60
C ASP A 92 3.23 24.00 -22.80
N SER A 93 3.97 23.68 -21.72
CA SER A 93 5.43 23.56 -21.73
C SER A 93 5.90 22.12 -21.92
N THR A 94 4.99 21.17 -22.22
CA THR A 94 5.30 19.75 -22.25
C THR A 94 4.73 19.12 -23.52
N THR A 95 5.55 18.38 -24.24
CA THR A 95 5.14 17.74 -25.49
C THR A 95 4.47 16.38 -25.25
N PRO A 96 3.60 15.89 -26.18
CA PRO A 96 3.04 14.55 -26.11
C PRO A 96 4.11 13.43 -26.02
N TYR A 97 5.26 13.64 -26.65
CA TYR A 97 6.39 12.73 -26.57
C TYR A 97 6.97 12.64 -25.15
N GLN A 98 7.10 13.78 -24.47
CA GLN A 98 7.58 13.81 -23.07
C GLN A 98 6.62 13.09 -22.14
N PHE A 99 5.30 13.28 -22.28
CA PHE A 99 4.31 12.54 -21.50
C PHE A 99 4.44 11.03 -21.70
N LYS A 100 4.59 10.59 -22.97
CA LYS A 100 4.80 9.17 -23.27
C LYS A 100 6.09 8.65 -22.62
N ALA A 101 7.18 9.36 -22.76
CA ALA A 101 8.48 8.97 -22.20
C ALA A 101 8.44 8.89 -20.66
N MET A 102 7.81 9.86 -20.00
CA MET A 102 7.62 9.83 -18.53
C MET A 102 6.75 8.64 -18.10
N ALA A 103 5.63 8.38 -18.80
CA ALA A 103 4.75 7.27 -18.48
C ALA A 103 5.46 5.91 -18.66
N GLN A 104 6.22 5.75 -19.72
CA GLN A 104 7.02 4.54 -19.96
C GLN A 104 8.06 4.32 -18.86
N ARG A 105 8.77 5.36 -18.46
CA ARG A 105 9.77 5.28 -17.41
C ARG A 105 9.12 4.91 -16.07
N ILE A 106 8.00 5.55 -15.69
CA ILE A 106 7.28 5.21 -14.46
C ILE A 106 6.83 3.74 -14.51
N ARG A 107 6.26 3.28 -15.63
CA ARG A 107 5.84 1.89 -15.79
C ARG A 107 7.00 0.91 -15.64
N GLN A 108 8.17 1.22 -16.18
CA GLN A 108 9.35 0.35 -16.18
C GLN A 108 10.07 0.31 -14.83
N GLU A 109 10.30 1.46 -14.24
CA GLU A 109 11.08 1.57 -12.99
C GLU A 109 10.20 1.34 -11.74
N TYR A 110 8.92 1.73 -11.79
CA TYR A 110 7.99 1.68 -10.66
C TYR A 110 6.81 0.73 -10.88
N TYR A 111 7.03 -0.37 -11.61
CA TYR A 111 6.02 -1.37 -12.00
C TYR A 111 5.24 -1.97 -10.82
N HIS A 112 5.81 -1.92 -9.62
CA HIS A 112 5.24 -2.46 -8.39
C HIS A 112 4.29 -1.50 -7.67
N LEU A 113 4.21 -0.23 -8.12
CA LEU A 113 3.25 0.71 -7.57
C LEU A 113 1.82 0.37 -7.99
N THR A 114 0.89 0.77 -7.13
CA THR A 114 -0.54 0.76 -7.41
C THR A 114 -1.01 2.13 -7.90
N PRO A 115 -2.13 2.21 -8.63
CA PRO A 115 -2.73 3.48 -9.00
C PRO A 115 -3.00 4.40 -7.81
N SER A 116 -3.45 3.87 -6.67
CA SER A 116 -3.70 4.66 -5.46
C SER A 116 -2.43 5.34 -4.94
N GLU A 117 -1.31 4.62 -4.91
CA GLU A 117 -0.03 5.14 -4.45
C GLU A 117 0.51 6.23 -5.39
N LEU A 118 0.46 6.00 -6.72
CA LEU A 118 0.90 7.01 -7.68
C LEU A 118 -0.02 8.24 -7.68
N THR A 119 -1.34 8.07 -7.54
CA THR A 119 -2.27 9.19 -7.40
C THR A 119 -1.97 10.02 -6.16
N ARG A 120 -1.62 9.39 -5.03
CA ARG A 120 -1.21 10.11 -3.82
C ARG A 120 0.07 10.93 -4.07
N PHE A 121 1.07 10.34 -4.71
CA PHE A 121 2.26 11.08 -5.12
C PHE A 121 1.92 12.32 -5.97
N PHE A 122 1.09 12.16 -7.00
CA PHE A 122 0.72 13.29 -7.85
C PHE A 122 -0.02 14.39 -7.08
N TYR A 123 -0.86 14.00 -6.13
CA TYR A 123 -1.49 14.98 -5.24
C TYR A 123 -0.47 15.75 -4.40
N GLU A 124 0.44 15.06 -3.71
CA GLU A 124 1.50 15.70 -2.92
C GLU A 124 2.41 16.58 -3.79
N PHE A 125 2.71 16.12 -4.99
CA PHE A 125 3.49 16.90 -5.95
C PHE A 125 2.76 18.17 -6.41
N SER A 126 1.47 18.06 -6.69
CA SER A 126 0.65 19.24 -7.08
C SER A 126 0.51 20.28 -5.97
N MET A 127 0.62 19.85 -4.71
CA MET A 127 0.62 20.73 -3.53
C MET A 127 2.00 21.35 -3.24
N GLY A 128 3.02 21.02 -4.04
CA GLY A 128 4.37 21.57 -3.92
C GLY A 128 5.26 20.94 -2.86
N GLU A 129 4.88 19.79 -2.25
CA GLU A 129 5.66 19.12 -1.20
C GLU A 129 7.09 18.76 -1.63
N TYR A 130 7.31 18.58 -2.93
CA TYR A 130 8.60 18.19 -3.50
C TYR A 130 9.32 19.30 -4.26
N GLY A 131 8.79 20.52 -4.18
CA GLY A 131 9.31 21.69 -4.91
C GLY A 131 8.75 21.81 -6.33
N GLU A 132 9.24 22.82 -7.05
CA GLU A 132 8.72 23.18 -8.37
C GLU A 132 9.31 22.33 -9.49
N ILE A 133 8.51 22.03 -10.52
CA ILE A 133 8.93 21.31 -11.72
C ILE A 133 9.72 22.22 -12.69
N TYR A 134 9.55 23.50 -12.55
CA TYR A 134 10.19 24.47 -13.45
C TYR A 134 11.70 24.67 -13.18
N VAL A 135 12.45 24.90 -14.24
CA VAL A 135 13.81 25.45 -14.22
C VAL A 135 13.79 26.69 -15.13
N GLY A 136 13.76 27.85 -14.52
CA GLY A 136 13.48 29.09 -15.24
C GLY A 136 12.05 29.08 -15.85
N LYS A 137 11.97 29.17 -17.18
CA LYS A 137 10.70 29.14 -17.92
C LYS A 137 10.34 27.78 -18.49
N THR A 138 11.17 26.76 -18.30
CA THR A 138 10.99 25.43 -18.91
C THR A 138 10.68 24.38 -17.87
N VAL A 139 9.85 23.42 -18.24
CA VAL A 139 9.57 22.22 -17.44
C VAL A 139 10.78 21.29 -17.50
N ASN A 140 11.21 20.83 -16.33
CA ASN A 140 12.24 19.81 -16.20
C ASN A 140 11.66 18.49 -15.71
N PRO A 141 11.43 17.50 -16.59
CA PRO A 141 10.86 16.20 -16.20
C PRO A 141 11.70 15.44 -15.17
N GLN A 142 13.01 15.70 -15.08
CA GLN A 142 13.88 15.03 -14.09
C GLN A 142 13.47 15.38 -12.66
N LYS A 143 12.94 16.59 -12.42
CA LYS A 143 12.45 16.98 -11.09
C LYS A 143 11.27 16.11 -10.63
N LEU A 144 10.41 15.67 -11.55
CA LEU A 144 9.34 14.73 -11.23
C LEU A 144 9.89 13.39 -10.71
N PHE A 145 10.95 12.87 -11.33
CA PHE A 145 11.54 11.61 -10.92
C PHE A 145 12.30 11.74 -9.59
N ILE A 146 13.00 12.84 -9.37
CA ILE A 146 13.63 13.14 -8.07
C ILE A 146 12.58 13.22 -6.95
N ALA A 147 11.44 13.86 -7.24
CA ALA A 147 10.31 13.91 -6.32
C ALA A 147 9.72 12.53 -6.05
N LEU A 148 9.55 11.72 -7.10
CA LEU A 148 9.05 10.35 -6.98
C LEU A 148 9.99 9.47 -6.14
N GLU A 149 11.30 9.58 -6.29
CA GLU A 149 12.27 8.88 -5.46
C GLU A 149 12.12 9.25 -3.97
N LYS A 150 11.97 10.54 -3.66
CA LYS A 150 11.70 10.99 -2.28
C LYS A 150 10.39 10.43 -1.73
N TYR A 151 9.35 10.41 -2.57
CA TYR A 151 8.07 9.81 -2.20
C TYR A 151 8.20 8.31 -1.94
N MET A 152 9.00 7.60 -2.73
CA MET A 152 9.25 6.17 -2.56
C MET A 152 9.84 5.83 -1.19
N CYS A 153 10.71 6.66 -0.64
CA CYS A 153 11.23 6.47 0.71
C CYS A 153 10.08 6.49 1.74
N LYS A 154 9.23 7.53 1.70
CA LYS A 154 8.03 7.61 2.57
C LYS A 154 7.10 6.41 2.38
N LEU A 155 6.91 5.97 1.15
CA LEU A 155 6.03 4.86 0.81
C LEU A 155 6.55 3.54 1.39
N TYR A 156 7.85 3.26 1.27
CA TYR A 156 8.45 2.04 1.83
C TYR A 156 8.38 2.02 3.36
N GLU A 157 8.61 3.15 4.03
CA GLU A 157 8.43 3.27 5.48
C GLU A 157 6.98 2.91 5.88
N LYS A 158 5.99 3.45 5.17
CA LYS A 158 4.58 3.16 5.45
C LYS A 158 4.16 1.74 5.12
N ARG A 159 4.70 1.14 4.08
CA ARG A 159 4.50 -0.28 3.77
C ARG A 159 5.06 -1.17 4.89
N ALA A 160 6.30 -0.90 5.34
CA ALA A 160 6.92 -1.64 6.44
C ALA A 160 6.13 -1.50 7.75
N GLU A 161 5.61 -0.31 8.05
CA GLU A 161 4.73 -0.08 9.22
C GLU A 161 3.46 -0.93 9.15
N ILE A 162 2.76 -0.91 8.02
CA ILE A 162 1.52 -1.69 7.82
C ILE A 162 1.79 -3.20 7.91
N ASP A 163 2.87 -3.67 7.30
CA ASP A 163 3.23 -5.09 7.33
C ASP A 163 3.61 -5.55 8.74
N SER A 164 4.32 -4.70 9.49
CA SER A 164 4.63 -4.95 10.91
C SER A 164 3.36 -5.03 11.77
N GLN A 165 2.40 -4.12 11.57
CA GLN A 165 1.11 -4.14 12.27
C GLN A 165 0.32 -5.41 11.95
N LYS A 166 0.23 -5.80 10.67
CA LYS A 166 -0.45 -7.03 10.25
C LYS A 166 0.19 -8.28 10.85
N LEU A 167 1.53 -8.32 10.90
CA LEU A 167 2.26 -9.43 11.51
C LEU A 167 1.99 -9.53 13.01
N ALA A 168 2.01 -8.39 13.72
CA ALA A 168 1.71 -8.34 15.15
C ALA A 168 0.28 -8.77 15.47
N GLU A 169 -0.70 -8.34 14.64
CA GLU A 169 -2.09 -8.79 14.77
C GLU A 169 -2.24 -10.29 14.52
N LYS A 170 -1.55 -10.81 13.51
CA LYS A 170 -1.56 -12.24 13.21
C LYS A 170 -0.98 -13.05 14.37
N GLN A 171 0.16 -12.64 14.92
CA GLN A 171 0.78 -13.27 16.09
C GLN A 171 -0.16 -13.27 17.30
N LYS A 172 -0.80 -12.13 17.59
CA LYS A 172 -1.78 -12.06 18.70
C LYS A 172 -2.92 -13.05 18.51
N LYS A 173 -3.47 -13.17 17.31
CA LYS A 173 -4.55 -14.13 17.01
C LYS A 173 -4.08 -15.58 17.16
N GLU A 174 -2.88 -15.90 16.69
CA GLU A 174 -2.28 -17.23 16.83
C GLU A 174 -2.01 -17.57 18.29
N ASP A 175 -1.52 -16.62 19.09
CA ASP A 175 -1.30 -16.78 20.54
C ASP A 175 -2.62 -16.98 21.29
N GLU A 176 -3.65 -16.20 20.96
CA GLU A 176 -4.98 -16.37 21.56
C GLU A 176 -5.58 -17.73 21.22
N GLU A 177 -5.47 -18.17 19.97
CA GLU A 177 -5.94 -19.47 19.54
C GLU A 177 -5.17 -20.61 20.22
N SER A 178 -3.86 -20.47 20.34
CA SER A 178 -3.00 -21.41 21.07
C SER A 178 -3.37 -21.49 22.55
N ARG A 179 -3.64 -20.34 23.19
CA ARG A 179 -4.13 -20.30 24.59
C ARG A 179 -5.48 -20.97 24.75
N ARG A 180 -6.42 -20.79 23.80
CA ARG A 180 -7.73 -21.46 23.83
C ARG A 180 -7.62 -22.97 23.66
N LYS A 181 -6.64 -23.45 22.90
CA LYS A 181 -6.39 -24.88 22.65
C LYS A 181 -5.48 -25.50 23.71
N ALA A 182 -4.80 -24.67 24.51
CA ALA A 182 -3.91 -25.15 25.55
C ALA A 182 -4.71 -25.83 26.65
N ILE A 183 -4.45 -27.11 26.86
CA ILE A 183 -4.93 -27.87 28.00
C ILE A 183 -3.99 -27.63 29.19
N SER A 184 -4.55 -27.65 30.41
CA SER A 184 -3.73 -27.54 31.61
C SER A 184 -2.74 -28.73 31.70
N TYR A 185 -1.59 -28.52 32.33
CA TYR A 185 -0.64 -29.59 32.54
C TYR A 185 -1.26 -30.82 33.26
N GLU A 186 -2.17 -30.54 34.18
CA GLU A 186 -2.91 -31.56 34.91
C GLU A 186 -3.83 -32.38 34.01
N GLU A 187 -4.54 -31.71 33.12
CA GLU A 187 -5.41 -32.34 32.13
C GLU A 187 -4.59 -33.16 31.11
N HIS A 188 -3.45 -32.63 30.67
CA HIS A 188 -2.52 -33.34 29.81
C HIS A 188 -1.98 -34.63 30.48
N CYS A 189 -1.59 -34.56 31.76
CA CYS A 189 -1.17 -35.73 32.51
C CYS A 189 -2.28 -36.76 32.65
N ARG A 190 -3.54 -36.31 32.89
CA ARG A 190 -4.71 -37.18 32.98
C ARG A 190 -4.95 -37.91 31.64
N LEU A 191 -4.90 -37.19 30.53
CA LEU A 191 -5.08 -37.78 29.20
C LEU A 191 -3.98 -38.79 28.84
N LYS A 192 -2.77 -38.58 29.30
CA LYS A 192 -1.63 -39.51 29.07
C LYS A 192 -1.49 -40.58 30.14
N GLY A 193 -2.34 -40.63 31.15
CA GLY A 193 -2.23 -41.59 32.24
C GLY A 193 -0.96 -41.42 33.10
N VAL A 194 -0.38 -40.22 33.11
CA VAL A 194 0.82 -39.89 33.87
C VAL A 194 0.44 -39.43 35.27
N ASP A 195 0.95 -40.09 36.27
CA ASP A 195 0.78 -39.72 37.68
C ASP A 195 1.42 -38.34 37.93
N ILE A 196 0.60 -37.37 38.25
CA ILE A 196 1.01 -35.96 38.47
C ILE A 196 2.06 -35.85 39.61
N GLU A 197 1.92 -36.67 40.66
CA GLU A 197 2.85 -36.63 41.82
C GLU A 197 4.27 -37.13 41.42
N LYS A 198 4.38 -37.98 40.42
CA LYS A 198 5.65 -38.51 39.91
C LYS A 198 6.24 -37.65 38.79
N SER A 199 5.55 -36.63 38.38
CA SER A 199 5.97 -35.81 37.20
C SER A 199 7.27 -35.03 37.54
N PRO A 200 8.13 -34.82 36.49
CA PRO A 200 9.36 -34.04 36.63
C PRO A 200 9.11 -32.62 37.15
N LEU A 201 7.98 -32.00 36.79
CA LEU A 201 7.60 -30.65 37.13
C LEU A 201 7.22 -30.52 38.62
N GLU A 202 6.50 -31.49 39.16
CA GLU A 202 6.14 -31.52 40.58
C GLU A 202 7.36 -31.81 41.44
N LYS A 203 8.27 -32.66 41.01
CA LYS A 203 9.56 -32.84 41.68
C LYS A 203 10.41 -31.58 41.70
N LEU A 204 10.37 -30.78 40.62
CA LEU A 204 11.07 -29.50 40.56
C LEU A 204 10.44 -28.46 41.50
N LYS A 205 9.11 -28.34 41.53
CA LYS A 205 8.38 -27.48 42.46
C LYS A 205 8.70 -27.81 43.93
N ARG A 206 8.65 -29.08 44.28
CA ARG A 206 9.00 -29.55 45.62
C ARG A 206 10.46 -29.27 46.00
N LYS A 207 11.38 -29.31 45.05
CA LYS A 207 12.77 -28.89 45.24
C LYS A 207 12.89 -27.40 45.53
N LEU A 208 12.28 -26.56 44.69
CA LEU A 208 12.29 -25.10 44.83
C LEU A 208 11.62 -24.63 46.14
N GLU A 209 10.54 -25.27 46.57
CA GLU A 209 9.91 -24.99 47.82
C GLU A 209 10.80 -25.33 49.03
N LYS A 210 11.53 -26.46 48.94
CA LYS A 210 12.50 -26.85 49.99
C LYS A 210 13.67 -25.87 50.07
N GLU A 211 14.18 -25.42 48.94
CA GLU A 211 15.25 -24.41 48.90
C GLU A 211 14.78 -23.06 49.42
N SER A 212 13.60 -22.58 49.02
CA SER A 212 12.99 -21.36 49.53
C SER A 212 12.74 -21.39 51.06
N LYS A 213 12.38 -22.56 51.62
CA LYS A 213 12.21 -22.73 53.08
C LYS A 213 13.55 -22.74 53.84
N ARG A 214 14.62 -23.28 53.21
CA ARG A 214 15.98 -23.25 53.77
C ARG A 214 16.55 -21.84 53.85
N ASP A 215 16.36 -21.05 52.77
CA ASP A 215 16.82 -19.65 52.74
C ASP A 215 16.10 -18.76 53.72
N ARG A 216 14.80 -18.99 53.98
CA ARG A 216 14.05 -18.27 55.00
C ARG A 216 14.50 -18.58 56.43
N ASN A 217 14.90 -19.82 56.69
CA ASN A 217 15.39 -20.23 57.99
C ASN A 217 16.87 -19.88 58.24
N GLY A 218 17.68 -19.76 57.20
CA GLY A 218 19.08 -19.33 57.26
C GLY A 218 19.27 -17.82 57.54
N ARG A 219 18.25 -17.00 57.29
CA ARG A 219 18.29 -15.54 57.55
C ARG A 219 17.78 -15.16 58.95
N ARG A 220 17.43 -16.14 59.79
CA ARG A 220 16.95 -15.92 61.19
C ARG A 220 17.95 -16.33 62.27
N LYS A 221 19.21 -16.54 61.86
CA LYS A 221 20.32 -16.69 62.83
C LYS A 221 21.31 -15.52 62.57
#